data_6eb535e4cb2dba4836c364893db70d6b
#
_entry.id   6eb535e4cb2dba4836c364893db70d6b
#
_cell.length_a   1.000
_cell.length_b   1.000
_cell.length_c   1.000
_cell.angle_alpha   90.00
_cell.angle_beta   90.00
_cell.angle_gamma   90.00
#
_symmetry.space_group_name_H-M   'P 1'
#
loop_
_entity.id
_entity.type
_entity.pdbx_description
1 polymer ?
#
loop_
_entity_poly.entity_id
_entity_poly.type
_entity_poly.pdbx_seq_one_letter_code
_entity_poly.pdbx_strand_id
1 'polypeptide(L)'
;MHKYYNWKRKVTDEKQRLQTLQGDFSSMARLLSLLFAFAALSLLAEAYVPLKQLGAMLVAGDRTGIRAIGERLIALLPAIMLLGAVWQGRLLFTHLEGGALLAPETGRHVRRSGEWMVAAAVSALVIGEIQHGTATGSALLVGVAAVGFALRSLAGVLDQAAVIQADLDQIV
;
A
#
# COMPACT_ATOMS: atom_id res chain seq x y z
N MET A 1 43.71 26.48 -8.82
CA MET A 1 43.62 25.00 -8.87
C MET A 1 42.74 24.37 -7.78
N HIS A 2 42.58 24.96 -6.59
CA HIS A 2 41.84 24.37 -5.45
C HIS A 2 40.32 24.27 -5.64
N LYS A 3 39.66 25.16 -6.41
CA LYS A 3 38.19 25.12 -6.65
C LYS A 3 37.73 23.93 -7.50
N TYR A 4 38.54 23.48 -8.44
CA TYR A 4 38.22 22.37 -9.34
C TYR A 4 38.21 21.00 -8.64
N TYR A 5 39.06 20.80 -7.64
CA TYR A 5 39.12 19.57 -6.83
C TYR A 5 37.92 19.43 -5.90
N ASN A 6 37.47 20.53 -5.30
CA ASN A 6 36.31 20.53 -4.42
C ASN A 6 35.00 20.23 -5.19
N TRP A 7 34.88 20.70 -6.43
CA TRP A 7 33.70 20.44 -7.26
C TRP A 7 33.60 18.95 -7.67
N LYS A 8 34.70 18.34 -8.12
CA LYS A 8 34.72 16.91 -8.45
C LYS A 8 34.39 16.02 -7.25
N ARG A 9 34.87 16.36 -6.07
CA ARG A 9 34.56 15.60 -4.84
C ARG A 9 33.07 15.69 -4.47
N LYS A 10 32.47 16.89 -4.57
CA LYS A 10 31.01 17.05 -4.35
C LYS A 10 30.17 16.24 -5.33
N VAL A 11 30.50 16.26 -6.61
CA VAL A 11 29.78 15.51 -7.64
C VAL A 11 29.89 13.99 -7.42
N THR A 12 31.04 13.52 -6.94
CA THR A 12 31.25 12.09 -6.64
C THR A 12 30.44 11.68 -5.41
N ASP A 13 30.43 12.51 -4.36
CA ASP A 13 29.64 12.24 -3.13
C ASP A 13 28.13 12.26 -3.41
N GLU A 14 27.65 13.16 -4.25
CA GLU A 14 26.23 13.17 -4.67
C GLU A 14 25.84 11.93 -5.48
N LYS A 15 26.68 11.50 -6.42
CA LYS A 15 26.45 10.27 -7.18
C LYS A 15 26.42 9.04 -6.28
N GLN A 16 27.33 8.94 -5.32
CA GLN A 16 27.34 7.85 -4.35
C GLN A 16 26.08 7.84 -3.49
N ARG A 17 25.63 9.01 -3.00
CA ARG A 17 24.38 9.12 -2.23
C ARG A 17 23.15 8.70 -3.05
N LEU A 18 23.07 9.12 -4.31
CA LEU A 18 21.99 8.71 -5.21
C LEU A 18 21.99 7.20 -5.45
N GLN A 19 23.14 6.59 -5.68
CA GLN A 19 23.26 5.14 -5.85
C GLN A 19 22.87 4.36 -4.58
N THR A 20 23.24 4.87 -3.40
CA THR A 20 22.84 4.24 -2.13
C THR A 20 21.32 4.31 -1.95
N LEU A 21 20.71 5.47 -2.22
CA LEU A 21 19.26 5.64 -2.14
C LEU A 21 18.51 4.74 -3.14
N GLN A 22 19.00 4.60 -4.37
CA GLN A 22 18.41 3.68 -5.34
C GLN A 22 18.51 2.21 -4.89
N GLY A 23 19.63 1.81 -4.28
CA GLY A 23 19.78 0.49 -3.68
C GLY A 23 18.81 0.22 -2.54
N ASP A 24 18.55 1.23 -1.71
CA ASP A 24 17.58 1.15 -0.62
C ASP A 24 16.15 1.00 -1.14
N PHE A 25 15.76 1.76 -2.17
CA PHE A 25 14.44 1.64 -2.80
C PHE A 25 14.22 0.29 -3.46
N SER A 26 15.24 -0.26 -4.14
CA SER A 26 15.20 -1.60 -4.71
C SER A 26 15.00 -2.68 -3.62
N SER A 27 15.70 -2.56 -2.51
CA SER A 27 15.54 -3.46 -1.37
C SER A 27 14.14 -3.39 -0.77
N MET A 28 13.58 -2.19 -0.60
CA MET A 28 12.21 -1.99 -0.13
C MET A 28 11.17 -2.54 -1.09
N ALA A 29 11.35 -2.35 -2.40
CA ALA A 29 10.45 -2.92 -3.41
C ALA A 29 10.44 -4.46 -3.37
N ARG A 30 11.61 -5.09 -3.16
CA ARG A 30 11.73 -6.55 -3.00
C ARG A 30 11.07 -7.05 -1.72
N LEU A 31 11.31 -6.38 -0.59
CA LEU A 31 10.68 -6.72 0.69
C LEU A 31 9.15 -6.64 0.60
N LEU A 32 8.61 -5.56 0.00
CA LEU A 32 7.18 -5.42 -0.21
C LEU A 32 6.63 -6.48 -1.17
N SER A 33 7.41 -6.90 -2.17
CA SER A 33 7.01 -7.99 -3.07
C SER A 33 6.91 -9.33 -2.34
N LEU A 34 7.87 -9.64 -1.46
CA LEU A 34 7.84 -10.84 -0.63
C LEU A 34 6.69 -10.80 0.37
N LEU A 35 6.49 -9.66 1.02
CA LEU A 35 5.38 -9.46 1.94
C LEU A 35 4.03 -9.64 1.24
N PHE A 36 3.88 -9.05 0.04
CA PHE A 36 2.69 -9.21 -0.79
C PHE A 36 2.44 -10.67 -1.15
N ALA A 37 3.47 -11.38 -1.64
CA ALA A 37 3.35 -12.78 -2.04
C ALA A 37 2.96 -13.67 -0.83
N PHE A 38 3.59 -13.46 0.33
CA PHE A 38 3.27 -14.18 1.55
C PHE A 38 1.85 -13.89 2.03
N ALA A 39 1.45 -12.62 2.07
CA ALA A 39 0.10 -12.23 2.48
C ALA A 39 -0.97 -12.74 1.50
N ALA A 40 -0.71 -12.69 0.19
CA ALA A 40 -1.61 -13.23 -0.83
C ALA A 40 -1.77 -14.75 -0.70
N LEU A 41 -0.67 -15.47 -0.48
CA LEU A 41 -0.70 -16.93 -0.26
C LEU A 41 -1.47 -17.28 1.02
N SER A 42 -1.25 -16.56 2.11
CA SER A 42 -1.98 -16.74 3.37
C SER A 42 -3.48 -16.51 3.17
N LEU A 43 -3.86 -15.43 2.48
CA LEU A 43 -5.25 -15.11 2.18
C LEU A 43 -5.92 -16.18 1.29
N LEU A 44 -5.20 -16.69 0.30
CA LEU A 44 -5.67 -17.78 -0.55
C LEU A 44 -5.89 -19.06 0.25
N ALA A 45 -4.96 -19.39 1.15
CA ALA A 45 -5.09 -20.56 2.03
C ALA A 45 -6.30 -20.43 2.96
N GLU A 46 -6.53 -19.23 3.53
CA GLU A 46 -7.67 -18.95 4.40
C GLU A 46 -9.01 -18.97 3.64
N ALA A 47 -9.04 -18.48 2.40
CA ALA A 47 -10.23 -18.49 1.55
C ALA A 47 -10.55 -19.87 0.98
N TYR A 48 -9.57 -20.79 0.85
CA TYR A 48 -9.72 -22.06 0.16
C TYR A 48 -10.79 -22.94 0.79
N VAL A 49 -10.80 -23.11 2.11
CA VAL A 49 -11.75 -23.97 2.83
C VAL A 49 -13.18 -23.43 2.74
N PRO A 50 -13.45 -22.13 3.03
CA PRO A 50 -14.77 -21.55 2.85
C PRO A 50 -15.29 -21.65 1.41
N LEU A 51 -14.45 -21.40 0.41
CA LEU A 51 -14.84 -21.49 -1.00
C LEU A 51 -15.22 -22.92 -1.40
N LYS A 52 -14.46 -23.92 -0.96
CA LYS A 52 -14.79 -25.33 -1.21
C LYS A 52 -16.11 -25.72 -0.56
N GLN A 53 -16.33 -25.30 0.69
CA GLN A 53 -17.59 -25.55 1.42
C GLN A 53 -18.77 -24.85 0.75
N LEU A 54 -18.60 -23.61 0.27
CA LEU A 54 -19.64 -22.87 -0.44
C LEU A 54 -20.12 -23.64 -1.68
N GLY A 55 -19.19 -24.20 -2.46
CA GLY A 55 -19.52 -25.02 -3.62
C GLY A 55 -20.37 -26.24 -3.25
N ALA A 56 -20.00 -26.95 -2.19
CA ALA A 56 -20.76 -28.13 -1.71
C ALA A 56 -22.16 -27.76 -1.21
N MET A 57 -22.31 -26.65 -0.48
CA MET A 57 -23.59 -26.20 0.07
C MET A 57 -24.52 -25.63 -1.00
N LEU A 58 -23.98 -24.99 -2.04
CA LEU A 58 -24.77 -24.56 -3.21
C LEU A 58 -25.42 -25.76 -3.90
N VAL A 59 -24.68 -26.87 -4.05
CA VAL A 59 -25.20 -28.10 -4.63
C VAL A 59 -26.27 -28.75 -3.73
N ALA A 60 -26.06 -28.70 -2.40
CA ALA A 60 -27.00 -29.26 -1.41
C ALA A 60 -28.24 -28.39 -1.16
N GLY A 61 -28.28 -27.15 -1.60
CA GLY A 61 -29.39 -26.20 -1.38
C GLY A 61 -29.52 -25.71 0.07
N ASP A 62 -28.47 -25.84 0.87
CA ASP A 62 -28.45 -25.42 2.28
C ASP A 62 -28.24 -23.91 2.42
N ARG A 63 -29.34 -23.16 2.55
CA ARG A 63 -29.31 -21.70 2.68
C ARG A 63 -28.66 -21.19 3.96
N THR A 64 -28.77 -21.94 5.06
CA THR A 64 -28.18 -21.52 6.36
C THR A 64 -26.69 -21.65 6.34
N GLY A 65 -26.16 -22.73 5.79
CA GLY A 65 -24.72 -22.92 5.60
C GLY A 65 -24.10 -21.91 4.63
N ILE A 66 -24.80 -21.58 3.54
CA ILE A 66 -24.34 -20.56 2.57
C ILE A 66 -24.17 -19.20 3.26
N ARG A 67 -25.11 -18.79 4.13
CA ARG A 67 -25.00 -17.53 4.87
C ARG A 67 -23.79 -17.51 5.81
N ALA A 68 -23.58 -18.56 6.58
CA ALA A 68 -22.45 -18.65 7.51
C ALA A 68 -21.09 -18.58 6.81
N ILE A 69 -20.98 -19.20 5.62
CA ILE A 69 -19.76 -19.13 4.81
C ILE A 69 -19.61 -17.73 4.18
N GLY A 70 -20.69 -17.11 3.73
CA GLY A 70 -20.70 -15.75 3.23
C GLY A 70 -20.14 -14.75 4.27
N GLU A 71 -20.55 -14.87 5.52
CA GLU A 71 -20.05 -14.04 6.62
C GLU A 71 -18.53 -14.22 6.83
N ARG A 72 -18.00 -15.45 6.70
CA ARG A 72 -16.57 -15.72 6.76
C ARG A 72 -15.80 -15.12 5.59
N LEU A 73 -16.33 -15.20 4.38
CA LEU A 73 -15.71 -14.64 3.18
C LEU A 73 -15.69 -13.10 3.23
N ILE A 74 -16.76 -12.49 3.72
CA ILE A 74 -16.83 -11.04 3.92
C ILE A 74 -15.78 -10.57 4.94
N ALA A 75 -15.48 -11.37 5.97
CA ALA A 75 -14.44 -11.06 6.95
C ALA A 75 -13.02 -10.96 6.35
N LEU A 76 -12.78 -11.52 5.16
CA LEU A 76 -11.51 -11.40 4.44
C LEU A 76 -11.37 -10.07 3.69
N LEU A 77 -12.44 -9.31 3.51
CA LEU A 77 -12.45 -8.06 2.73
C LEU A 77 -11.41 -7.03 3.20
N PRO A 78 -11.26 -6.74 4.50
CA PRO A 78 -10.23 -5.81 4.98
C PRO A 78 -8.81 -6.26 4.63
N ALA A 79 -8.53 -7.57 4.70
CA ALA A 79 -7.23 -8.12 4.35
C ALA A 79 -6.93 -7.97 2.85
N ILE A 80 -7.94 -8.16 1.99
CA ILE A 80 -7.83 -7.91 0.54
C ILE A 80 -7.51 -6.44 0.27
N MET A 81 -8.16 -5.52 0.97
CA MET A 81 -7.92 -4.08 0.82
C MET A 81 -6.51 -3.69 1.30
N LEU A 82 -6.03 -4.25 2.43
CA LEU A 82 -4.64 -4.05 2.87
C LEU A 82 -3.63 -4.60 1.87
N LEU A 83 -3.93 -5.73 1.24
CA LEU A 83 -3.10 -6.27 0.17
C LEU A 83 -3.00 -5.29 -1.02
N GLY A 84 -4.11 -4.62 -1.35
CA GLY A 84 -4.14 -3.53 -2.33
C GLY A 84 -3.23 -2.35 -1.94
N ALA A 85 -3.20 -1.96 -0.66
CA ALA A 85 -2.30 -0.93 -0.16
C ALA A 85 -0.83 -1.33 -0.31
N VAL A 86 -0.47 -2.58 0.05
CA VAL A 86 0.90 -3.11 -0.11
C VAL A 86 1.31 -3.13 -1.59
N TRP A 87 0.40 -3.51 -2.48
CA TRP A 87 0.65 -3.49 -3.93
C TRP A 87 0.96 -2.08 -4.44
N GLN A 88 0.19 -1.06 -4.02
CA GLN A 88 0.45 0.33 -4.38
C GLN A 88 1.80 0.82 -3.82
N GLY A 89 2.12 0.45 -2.58
CA GLY A 89 3.43 0.73 -1.99
C GLY A 89 4.59 0.12 -2.79
N ARG A 90 4.45 -1.14 -3.25
CA ARG A 90 5.43 -1.78 -4.12
C ARG A 90 5.62 -0.99 -5.42
N LEU A 91 4.53 -0.61 -6.09
CA LEU A 91 4.60 0.17 -7.34
C LEU A 91 5.28 1.51 -7.11
N LEU A 92 5.02 2.17 -5.98
CA LEU A 92 5.68 3.41 -5.58
C LEU A 92 7.20 3.22 -5.53
N PHE A 93 7.70 2.21 -4.79
CA PHE A 93 9.14 2.00 -4.65
C PHE A 93 9.81 1.59 -5.97
N THR A 94 9.12 0.85 -6.83
CA THR A 94 9.61 0.53 -8.18
C THR A 94 9.74 1.79 -9.04
N HIS A 95 8.83 2.75 -8.90
CA HIS A 95 8.91 4.06 -9.59
C HIS A 95 10.06 4.91 -9.06
N LEU A 96 10.27 4.93 -7.74
CA LEU A 96 11.35 5.67 -7.10
C LEU A 96 12.74 5.11 -7.47
N GLU A 97 12.86 3.79 -7.67
CA GLU A 97 14.07 3.13 -8.19
C GLU A 97 14.45 3.69 -9.56
N GLY A 98 13.48 4.04 -10.41
CA GLY A 98 13.68 4.69 -11.70
C GLY A 98 14.14 6.17 -11.63
N GLY A 99 14.30 6.73 -10.43
CA GLY A 99 14.77 8.11 -10.21
C GLY A 99 13.71 9.20 -10.35
N ALA A 100 12.45 8.85 -10.55
CA ALA A 100 11.33 9.78 -10.73
C ALA A 100 10.72 10.21 -9.37
N LEU A 101 11.50 10.85 -8.50
CA LEU A 101 11.09 11.22 -7.13
C LEU A 101 9.89 12.19 -7.11
N LEU A 102 9.82 13.12 -8.04
CA LEU A 102 8.79 14.16 -8.13
C LEU A 102 7.88 13.99 -9.35
N ALA A 103 7.71 12.75 -9.81
CA ALA A 103 6.75 12.47 -10.86
C ALA A 103 5.30 12.51 -10.32
N PRO A 104 4.32 12.98 -11.09
CA PRO A 104 2.92 13.03 -10.67
C PRO A 104 2.36 11.64 -10.37
N GLU A 105 2.95 10.58 -10.93
CA GLU A 105 2.62 9.18 -10.63
C GLU A 105 2.94 8.81 -9.18
N THR A 106 3.99 9.38 -8.59
CA THR A 106 4.39 9.14 -7.19
C THR A 106 3.28 9.55 -6.23
N GLY A 107 2.74 10.77 -6.39
CA GLY A 107 1.61 11.27 -5.60
C GLY A 107 0.36 10.38 -5.75
N ARG A 108 0.08 9.91 -6.96
CA ARG A 108 -1.05 9.01 -7.23
C ARG A 108 -0.95 7.68 -6.49
N HIS A 109 0.22 7.04 -6.47
CA HIS A 109 0.43 5.77 -5.77
C HIS A 109 0.33 5.94 -4.26
N VAL A 110 0.90 7.02 -3.69
CA VAL A 110 0.78 7.35 -2.27
C VAL A 110 -0.69 7.57 -1.88
N ARG A 111 -1.44 8.34 -2.67
CA ARG A 111 -2.87 8.59 -2.45
C ARG A 111 -3.67 7.31 -2.46
N ARG A 112 -3.50 6.45 -3.49
CA ARG A 112 -4.21 5.17 -3.59
C ARG A 112 -3.87 4.23 -2.45
N SER A 113 -2.59 4.15 -2.03
CA SER A 113 -2.21 3.36 -0.86
C SER A 113 -2.95 3.82 0.39
N GLY A 114 -3.02 5.14 0.63
CA GLY A 114 -3.79 5.71 1.73
C GLY A 114 -5.29 5.40 1.66
N GLU A 115 -5.89 5.49 0.47
CA GLU A 115 -7.32 5.17 0.25
C GLU A 115 -7.63 3.69 0.55
N TRP A 116 -6.77 2.77 0.11
CA TRP A 116 -6.90 1.35 0.42
C TRP A 116 -6.79 1.06 1.92
N MET A 117 -5.88 1.74 2.63
CA MET A 117 -5.73 1.58 4.08
C MET A 117 -6.97 2.09 4.83
N VAL A 118 -7.50 3.26 4.46
CA VAL A 118 -8.74 3.80 5.06
C VAL A 118 -9.91 2.86 4.79
N ALA A 119 -10.07 2.39 3.54
CA ALA A 119 -11.12 1.46 3.18
C ALA A 119 -11.02 0.14 3.96
N ALA A 120 -9.80 -0.39 4.16
CA ALA A 120 -9.57 -1.58 4.97
C ALA A 120 -9.98 -1.37 6.43
N ALA A 121 -9.60 -0.24 7.02
CA ALA A 121 -9.94 0.08 8.40
C ALA A 121 -11.47 0.25 8.60
N VAL A 122 -12.13 0.98 7.69
CA VAL A 122 -13.58 1.18 7.73
C VAL A 122 -14.31 -0.13 7.55
N SER A 123 -13.91 -0.95 6.55
CA SER A 123 -14.55 -2.25 6.32
C SER A 123 -14.37 -3.20 7.52
N ALA A 124 -13.20 -3.21 8.16
CA ALA A 124 -12.96 -4.00 9.34
C ALA A 124 -13.81 -3.57 10.54
N LEU A 125 -13.99 -2.25 10.74
CA LEU A 125 -14.88 -1.72 11.78
C LEU A 125 -16.32 -2.13 11.54
N VAL A 126 -16.83 -1.95 10.32
CA VAL A 126 -18.22 -2.28 9.97
C VAL A 126 -18.49 -3.78 10.10
N ILE A 127 -17.58 -4.62 9.60
CA ILE A 127 -17.73 -6.07 9.67
C ILE A 127 -17.62 -6.55 11.12
N GLY A 128 -16.68 -5.99 11.89
CA GLY A 128 -16.50 -6.33 13.30
C GLY A 128 -17.74 -6.00 14.15
N GLU A 129 -18.35 -4.84 13.92
CA GLU A 129 -19.58 -4.44 14.60
C GLU A 129 -20.75 -5.36 14.25
N ILE A 130 -20.92 -5.71 12.96
CA ILE A 130 -21.99 -6.60 12.50
C ILE A 130 -21.85 -8.03 13.05
N GLN A 131 -20.61 -8.56 13.12
CA GLN A 131 -20.37 -9.94 13.47
C GLN A 131 -20.24 -10.19 14.98
N HIS A 132 -19.68 -9.25 15.72
CA HIS A 132 -19.29 -9.45 17.13
C HIS A 132 -19.94 -8.47 18.10
N GLY A 133 -20.59 -7.41 17.62
CA GLY A 133 -21.20 -6.38 18.45
C GLY A 133 -20.22 -5.62 19.36
N THR A 134 -18.92 -5.84 19.17
CA THR A 134 -17.84 -5.17 19.90
C THR A 134 -16.69 -4.86 18.95
N ALA A 135 -16.27 -3.61 18.89
CA ALA A 135 -15.12 -3.17 18.11
C ALA A 135 -13.79 -3.60 18.75
N THR A 136 -13.58 -4.92 18.85
CA THR A 136 -12.34 -5.48 19.37
C THR A 136 -11.21 -5.11 18.41
N GLY A 137 -10.18 -4.39 18.88
CA GLY A 137 -9.09 -3.91 18.05
C GLY A 137 -9.31 -2.54 17.41
N SER A 138 -10.35 -1.79 17.81
CA SER A 138 -10.65 -0.44 17.29
C SER A 138 -9.45 0.51 17.29
N ALA A 139 -8.61 0.47 18.32
CA ALA A 139 -7.42 1.32 18.41
C ALA A 139 -6.42 1.06 17.28
N LEU A 140 -6.21 -0.21 16.92
CA LEU A 140 -5.32 -0.57 15.80
C LEU A 140 -5.93 -0.13 14.46
N LEU A 141 -7.23 -0.31 14.28
CA LEU A 141 -7.95 0.10 13.07
C LEU A 141 -7.95 1.64 12.91
N VAL A 142 -8.13 2.37 14.00
CA VAL A 142 -7.99 3.84 14.02
C VAL A 142 -6.56 4.24 13.64
N GLY A 143 -5.55 3.54 14.15
CA GLY A 143 -4.15 3.76 13.76
C GLY A 143 -3.92 3.54 12.26
N VAL A 144 -4.44 2.46 11.69
CA VAL A 144 -4.35 2.18 10.24
C VAL A 144 -5.06 3.27 9.42
N ALA A 145 -6.26 3.70 9.85
CA ALA A 145 -6.98 4.78 9.20
C ALA A 145 -6.21 6.10 9.26
N ALA A 146 -5.64 6.44 10.42
CA ALA A 146 -4.84 7.65 10.60
C ALA A 146 -3.61 7.68 9.67
N VAL A 147 -2.89 6.55 9.56
CA VAL A 147 -1.78 6.42 8.60
C VAL A 147 -2.28 6.58 7.16
N GLY A 148 -3.41 5.99 6.81
CA GLY A 148 -4.02 6.15 5.49
C GLY A 148 -4.36 7.61 5.16
N PHE A 149 -4.92 8.36 6.10
CA PHE A 149 -5.18 9.79 5.95
C PHE A 149 -3.90 10.61 5.85
N ALA A 150 -2.86 10.28 6.63
CA ALA A 150 -1.56 10.94 6.55
C ALA A 150 -0.91 10.75 5.18
N LEU A 151 -0.95 9.53 4.62
CA LEU A 151 -0.46 9.24 3.27
C LEU A 151 -1.23 10.03 2.20
N ARG A 152 -2.57 10.13 2.34
CA ARG A 152 -3.38 10.91 1.42
C ARG A 152 -3.04 12.41 1.48
N SER A 153 -2.80 12.95 2.67
CA SER A 153 -2.37 14.34 2.86
C SER A 153 -0.98 14.57 2.25
N LEU A 154 -0.04 13.65 2.47
CA LEU A 154 1.31 13.70 1.90
C LEU A 154 1.27 13.69 0.37
N ALA A 155 0.38 12.91 -0.24
CA ALA A 155 0.20 12.89 -1.69
C ALA A 155 -0.15 14.27 -2.24
N GLY A 156 -1.00 15.04 -1.55
CA GLY A 156 -1.32 16.42 -1.94
C GLY A 156 -0.10 17.35 -1.93
N VAL A 157 0.79 17.18 -0.96
CA VAL A 157 2.05 17.95 -0.89
C VAL A 157 3.00 17.56 -2.03
N LEU A 158 3.09 16.27 -2.36
CA LEU A 158 3.90 15.78 -3.47
C LEU A 158 3.38 16.30 -4.83
N ASP A 159 2.06 16.30 -5.02
CA ASP A 159 1.45 16.84 -6.24
C ASP A 159 1.79 18.34 -6.41
N GLN A 160 1.73 19.14 -5.32
CA GLN A 160 2.12 20.56 -5.36
C GLN A 160 3.61 20.75 -5.64
N ALA A 161 4.48 19.93 -5.03
CA ALA A 161 5.92 20.00 -5.26
C ALA A 161 6.26 19.67 -6.72
N ALA A 162 5.59 18.69 -7.33
CA ALA A 162 5.77 18.34 -8.74
C ALA A 162 5.37 19.48 -9.68
N VAL A 163 4.27 20.20 -9.39
CA VAL A 163 3.86 21.39 -10.18
C VAL A 163 4.90 22.49 -10.09
N ILE A 164 5.37 22.82 -8.88
CA ILE A 164 6.38 23.86 -8.68
C ILE A 164 7.68 23.52 -9.43
N GLN A 165 8.08 22.25 -9.41
CA GLN A 165 9.27 21.82 -10.14
C GLN A 165 9.08 21.98 -11.66
N ALA A 166 7.93 21.57 -12.20
CA ALA A 166 7.64 21.72 -13.62
C ALA A 166 7.65 23.20 -14.07
N ASP A 167 7.15 24.11 -13.22
CA ASP A 167 7.20 25.56 -13.49
C ASP A 167 8.64 26.10 -13.49
N LEU A 168 9.49 25.62 -12.58
CA LEU A 168 10.91 26.01 -12.53
C LEU A 168 11.68 25.52 -13.76
N ASP A 169 11.41 24.31 -14.22
CA ASP A 169 12.07 23.72 -15.40
C ASP A 169 11.68 24.45 -16.70
N GLN A 170 10.57 25.22 -16.74
CA GLN A 170 10.17 26.02 -17.87
C GLN A 170 10.86 27.39 -17.91
N ILE A 171 11.48 27.86 -16.83
CA ILE A 171 12.11 29.18 -16.72
C ILE A 171 13.60 29.11 -17.08
N VAL A 172 14.19 27.93 -17.12
CA VAL A 172 15.61 27.69 -17.46
C VAL A 172 15.74 27.28 -18.92
#